data_5f0106070a908b1cfbc689dfcc069b1e
#
_entry.id   5f0106070a908b1cfbc689dfcc069b1e
#
_cell.length_a   1.000
_cell.length_b   1.000
_cell.length_c   1.000
_cell.angle_alpha   90.00
_cell.angle_beta   90.00
_cell.angle_gamma   90.00
#
_symmetry.space_group_name_H-M   'P 1'
#
loop_
_entity.id
_entity.type
_entity.pdbx_description
1 polymer ?
#
loop_
_entity_poly.entity_id
_entity_poly.type
_entity_poly.pdbx_seq_one_letter_code
_entity_poly.pdbx_strand_id
1 'polypeptide(L)' 'MPLTKRQSEILSYLQGHIHGQGYAPSFEEIAEHFGFQSLATVHEHLTNLERKGYIRRSYNESRSIEVLPPRGTSAASEIP' A
#
# COMPACT_ATOMS: atom_id res chain seq x y z
N MET A 1 4.42 3.10 14.27
CA MET A 1 2.98 3.23 14.54
C MET A 1 2.26 2.01 14.04
N PRO A 2 1.38 1.46 14.83
CA PRO A 2 0.60 0.33 14.34
C PRO A 2 -0.39 0.77 13.28
N LEU A 3 -0.75 -0.15 12.43
CA LEU A 3 -1.75 0.11 11.42
C LEU A 3 -3.15 -0.05 12.00
N THR A 4 -4.08 0.75 11.49
CA THR A 4 -5.47 0.48 11.80
C THR A 4 -5.89 -0.79 11.08
N LYS A 5 -7.03 -1.34 11.47
CA LYS A 5 -7.52 -2.55 10.83
C LYS A 5 -7.71 -2.35 9.34
N ARG A 6 -8.31 -1.24 8.94
CA ARG A 6 -8.52 -0.98 7.51
C ARG A 6 -7.21 -0.81 6.77
N GLN A 7 -6.25 -0.13 7.36
CA GLN A 7 -4.96 0.05 6.73
C GLN A 7 -4.24 -1.28 6.57
N SER A 8 -4.35 -2.15 7.56
CA SER A 8 -3.76 -3.47 7.48
C SER A 8 -4.39 -4.29 6.36
N GLU A 9 -5.70 -4.20 6.22
CA GLU A 9 -6.41 -4.90 5.17
C GLU A 9 -5.98 -4.41 3.79
N ILE A 10 -5.84 -3.11 3.64
CA ILE A 10 -5.41 -2.54 2.37
C ILE A 10 -3.99 -2.98 2.04
N LEU A 11 -3.11 -2.94 3.01
CA LEU A 11 -1.73 -3.36 2.79
C LEU A 11 -1.66 -4.84 2.38
N SER A 12 -2.44 -5.68 3.03
CA SER A 12 -2.48 -7.09 2.70
C SER A 12 -3.01 -7.31 1.28
N TYR A 13 -4.03 -6.55 0.90
CA TYR A 13 -4.57 -6.64 -0.44
C TYR A 13 -3.52 -6.21 -1.48
N LEU A 14 -2.79 -5.13 -1.19
CA LEU A 14 -1.74 -4.68 -2.09
C LEU A 14 -0.68 -5.75 -2.28
N GLN A 15 -0.25 -6.34 -1.18
CA GLN A 15 0.78 -7.38 -1.25
C GLN A 15 0.31 -8.57 -2.08
N GLY A 16 -0.90 -9.02 -1.82
CA GLY A 16 -1.44 -10.16 -2.55
C GLY A 16 -1.63 -9.88 -4.02
N HIS A 17 -2.09 -8.68 -4.34
CA HIS A 17 -2.32 -8.31 -5.73
C HIS A 17 -1.00 -8.23 -6.49
N ILE A 18 -0.01 -7.59 -5.91
CA ILE A 18 1.29 -7.47 -6.55
C ILE A 18 1.92 -8.85 -6.72
N HIS A 19 1.83 -9.67 -5.70
CA HIS A 19 2.41 -11.01 -5.76
C HIS A 19 1.73 -11.87 -6.82
N GLY A 20 0.41 -11.79 -6.91
CA GLY A 20 -0.34 -12.62 -7.83
C GLY A 20 -0.37 -12.11 -9.26
N GLN A 21 -0.44 -10.80 -9.43
CA GLN A 21 -0.58 -10.21 -10.75
C GLN A 21 0.73 -9.65 -11.31
N GLY A 22 1.69 -9.38 -10.45
CA GLY A 22 2.95 -8.80 -10.89
C GLY A 22 2.94 -7.28 -10.97
N TYR A 23 1.85 -6.64 -10.59
CA TYR A 23 1.76 -5.18 -10.58
C TYR A 23 0.73 -4.75 -9.54
N ALA A 24 0.82 -3.49 -9.15
CA ALA A 24 -0.07 -2.96 -8.13
C ALA A 24 -1.46 -2.69 -8.70
N PRO A 25 -2.49 -2.73 -7.86
CA PRO A 25 -3.83 -2.37 -8.30
C PRO A 25 -3.93 -0.86 -8.51
N SER A 26 -4.86 -0.46 -9.37
CA SER A 26 -5.16 0.96 -9.52
C SER A 26 -6.01 1.42 -8.34
N PHE A 27 -6.15 2.75 -8.20
CA PHE A 27 -7.01 3.29 -7.16
C PHE A 27 -8.44 2.81 -7.33
N GLU A 28 -8.90 2.71 -8.57
CA GLU A 28 -10.26 2.25 -8.82
C GLU A 28 -10.44 0.81 -8.40
N GLU A 29 -9.45 -0.01 -8.65
CA GLU A 29 -9.50 -1.41 -8.24
C GLU A 29 -9.54 -1.54 -6.71
N ILE A 30 -8.77 -0.72 -6.03
CA ILE A 30 -8.78 -0.73 -4.57
C ILE A 30 -10.13 -0.29 -4.05
N ALA A 31 -10.66 0.79 -4.60
CA ALA A 31 -11.96 1.29 -4.17
C ALA A 31 -13.04 0.25 -4.37
N GLU A 32 -13.02 -0.42 -5.50
CA GLU A 32 -14.03 -1.41 -5.79
C GLU A 32 -13.92 -2.61 -4.86
N HIS A 33 -12.70 -3.02 -4.58
CA HIS A 33 -12.49 -4.19 -3.71
C HIS A 33 -13.02 -3.93 -2.30
N PHE A 34 -12.82 -2.74 -1.78
CA PHE A 34 -13.21 -2.42 -0.42
C PHE A 34 -14.55 -1.71 -0.32
N GLY A 35 -15.17 -1.41 -1.46
CA GLY A 35 -16.46 -0.73 -1.45
C GLY A 35 -16.39 0.74 -1.10
N PHE A 36 -15.27 1.38 -1.36
CA PHE A 36 -15.14 2.82 -1.13
C PHE A 36 -15.92 3.57 -2.20
N GLN A 37 -16.54 4.66 -1.80
CA GLN A 37 -17.37 5.42 -2.72
C GLN A 37 -16.62 6.49 -3.48
N SER A 38 -15.37 6.77 -3.10
CA SER A 38 -14.60 7.77 -3.82
C SER A 38 -13.14 7.38 -3.80
N LEU A 39 -12.44 7.88 -4.83
CA LEU A 39 -11.00 7.64 -4.91
C LEU A 39 -10.24 8.45 -3.87
N ALA A 40 -10.85 9.51 -3.37
CA ALA A 40 -10.22 10.30 -2.32
C ALA A 40 -9.96 9.46 -1.08
N THR A 41 -10.90 8.57 -0.75
CA THR A 41 -10.73 7.68 0.39
C THR A 41 -9.54 6.76 0.19
N VAL A 42 -9.39 6.21 -1.02
CA VAL A 42 -8.25 5.37 -1.33
C VAL A 42 -6.96 6.17 -1.19
N HIS A 43 -6.95 7.36 -1.76
CA HIS A 43 -5.77 8.23 -1.70
C HIS A 43 -5.37 8.51 -0.25
N GLU A 44 -6.36 8.78 0.58
CA GLU A 44 -6.10 9.08 1.98
C GLU A 44 -5.45 7.90 2.70
N HIS A 45 -5.99 6.70 2.49
CA HIS A 45 -5.43 5.52 3.14
C HIS A 45 -4.01 5.24 2.64
N LEU A 46 -3.80 5.37 1.32
CA LEU A 46 -2.48 5.11 0.78
C LEU A 46 -1.47 6.16 1.25
N THR A 47 -1.90 7.41 1.37
CA THR A 47 -1.02 8.45 1.88
C THR A 47 -0.59 8.13 3.31
N ASN A 48 -1.51 7.63 4.12
CA ASN A 48 -1.17 7.26 5.48
C ASN A 48 -0.20 6.08 5.53
N LEU A 49 -0.40 5.10 4.67
CA LEU A 49 0.52 3.96 4.61
C LEU A 49 1.90 4.40 4.15
N GLU A 50 1.96 5.29 3.19
CA GLU A 50 3.23 5.80 2.70
C GLU A 50 3.94 6.59 3.79
N ARG A 51 3.18 7.42 4.51
CA ARG A 51 3.75 8.23 5.58
C ARG A 51 4.32 7.35 6.68
N LYS A 52 3.70 6.21 6.94
CA LYS A 52 4.17 5.28 7.96
C LYS A 52 5.31 4.39 7.47
N GLY A 53 5.64 4.46 6.19
CA GLY A 53 6.77 3.72 5.65
C GLY A 53 6.46 2.32 5.19
N TYR A 54 5.19 1.99 4.98
CA TYR A 54 4.82 0.66 4.53
C TYR A 54 4.75 0.52 3.03
N ILE A 55 4.52 1.63 2.31
CA ILE A 55 4.48 1.61 0.85
C ILE A 55 5.17 2.83 0.30
N ARG A 56 5.46 2.79 -0.98
CA ARG A 56 5.99 3.92 -1.72
C ARG A 56 5.22 4.03 -3.02
N ARG A 57 4.93 5.24 -3.43
CA ARG A 57 4.19 5.50 -4.65
C ARG A 57 4.96 6.44 -5.56
N SER A 58 4.76 6.23 -6.86
CA SER A 58 5.19 7.20 -7.86
C SER A 58 3.96 7.93 -8.34
N TYR A 59 3.98 9.25 -8.27
CA TYR A 59 2.80 10.03 -8.59
C TYR A 59 2.62 10.22 -10.09
N ASN A 60 3.56 9.73 -10.89
CA ASN A 60 3.49 9.88 -12.33
C ASN A 60 2.84 8.70 -13.03
N GLU A 61 2.52 7.64 -12.30
CA GLU A 61 1.98 6.43 -12.90
C GLU A 61 0.85 5.88 -12.05
N SER A 62 -0.12 5.28 -12.71
CA SER A 62 -1.33 4.85 -12.00
C SER A 62 -1.15 3.53 -11.25
N ARG A 63 -0.21 2.69 -11.65
CA ARG A 63 0.00 1.39 -10.99
C ARG A 63 1.40 1.31 -10.41
N SER A 64 1.75 2.30 -9.62
CA SER A 64 3.13 2.43 -9.18
C SER A 64 3.29 2.30 -7.68
N ILE A 65 2.38 1.58 -7.03
CA ILE A 65 2.49 1.35 -5.60
C ILE A 65 3.46 0.21 -5.35
N GLU A 66 4.39 0.42 -4.44
CA GLU A 66 5.35 -0.59 -4.08
C GLU A 66 5.25 -0.84 -2.58
N VAL A 67 5.12 -2.10 -2.19
CA VAL A 67 5.07 -2.44 -0.77
C VAL A 67 6.48 -2.62 -0.26
N LEU A 68 6.81 -1.86 0.78
CA LEU A 68 8.14 -1.89 1.34
C LEU A 68 8.25 -3.01 2.38
N PRO A 69 9.46 -3.52 2.62
CA PRO A 69 9.63 -4.55 3.63
C PRO A 69 9.31 -4.01 5.01
N PRO A 70 8.93 -4.88 5.94
CA PRO A 70 8.62 -4.44 7.30
C PRO A 70 9.80 -3.74 7.93
N ARG A 71 9.49 -2.68 8.65
CA ARG A 71 10.52 -1.98 9.37
C ARG A 71 11.05 -2.86 10.45
N GLY A 72 12.26 -2.64 10.83
CA GLY A 72 12.87 -3.46 11.82
C GLY A 72 13.50 -4.71 11.24
N THR A 73 12.88 -5.26 10.22
CA THR A 73 13.48 -6.39 9.56
C THR A 73 14.55 -5.92 8.61
N SER A 74 14.22 -4.92 7.86
CA SER A 74 15.18 -4.40 6.92
C SER A 74 16.31 -3.76 7.62
N ALA A 75 16.01 -3.17 8.68
CA ALA A 75 17.03 -2.47 9.37
C ALA A 75 18.10 -3.37 9.67
N ALA A 76 17.63 -4.38 9.93
CA ALA A 76 18.61 -5.20 10.19
C ALA A 76 19.48 -5.18 9.07
N SER A 77 19.02 -5.00 8.56
CA SER A 77 19.79 -4.97 7.87
C SER A 77 20.57 -4.08 7.44
N GLU A 78 20.37 -3.76 7.70
CA GLU A 78 21.05 -3.07 7.32
C GLU A 78 22.06 -2.80 7.47
N ILE A 79 22.01 -3.30 7.70
CA ILE A 79 22.84 -3.14 7.84
C ILE A 79 23.57 -2.85 7.69
N PRO A 80 23.76 -2.81 7.78
CA PRO A 80 24.42 -2.31 7.63
C PRO A 80 25.00 -1.95 7.30
#